data_2f2a7901de241272a394ce74054f97eb
#
_entry.id   2f2a7901de241272a394ce74054f97eb
#
_cell.length_a   1.000
_cell.length_b   1.000
_cell.length_c   1.000
_cell.angle_alpha   90.00
_cell.angle_beta   90.00
_cell.angle_gamma   90.00
#
_symmetry.space_group_name_H-M   'P 1'
#
loop_
_entity.id
_entity.type
_entity.pdbx_description
1 polymer ?
#
loop_
_entity_poly.entity_id
_entity_poly.type
_entity_poly.pdbx_seq_one_letter_code
_entity_poly.pdbx_strand_id
1 'polypeptide(L)'
;YNDIKIPFEQSSSGEKSASILEIICNYFAYDYDIEQKSVKKIILENILNKFIINKNNLKEQYQRIEEEISERVDSLKFLFSQKNKPSLDIFIEEPESNLFPINQKNMAYYLASLRNSKNKPNIIFSTHSPYILTSLNNILYASMVEQKLHDNKKNNIYEIINKKNIMDHKDLAAYKLENGKVELIIHKETGLIDAEYIDIASSEIMDDFYKIAELDDDK
;
A
#
# COMPACT_ATOMS: atom_id res chain seq x y z
N TYR A 1 -15.03 -13.87 20.01
CA TYR A 1 -15.52 -14.36 18.72
C TYR A 1 -14.98 -15.78 18.56
N ASN A 2 -15.88 -16.77 18.39
CA ASN A 2 -15.50 -18.14 18.10
C ASN A 2 -14.78 -18.15 16.73
N ASP A 3 -13.64 -18.85 16.66
CA ASP A 3 -12.89 -19.09 15.42
C ASP A 3 -13.71 -19.98 14.46
N ILE A 4 -14.71 -19.39 13.83
CA ILE A 4 -15.50 -20.08 12.80
C ILE A 4 -14.66 -20.10 11.52
N LYS A 5 -14.18 -21.29 11.14
CA LYS A 5 -13.47 -21.50 9.87
C LYS A 5 -14.52 -21.71 8.79
N ILE A 6 -14.64 -20.75 7.89
CA ILE A 6 -15.50 -20.83 6.70
C ILE A 6 -14.60 -21.22 5.52
N PRO A 7 -14.96 -22.27 4.73
CA PRO A 7 -14.27 -22.57 3.48
C PRO A 7 -14.29 -21.37 2.54
N PHE A 8 -13.19 -21.15 1.81
CA PHE A 8 -13.04 -20.00 0.91
C PHE A 8 -14.20 -19.91 -0.11
N GLU A 9 -14.65 -21.05 -0.63
CA GLU A 9 -15.77 -21.13 -1.58
C GLU A 9 -17.10 -20.60 -1.02
N GLN A 10 -17.27 -20.70 0.30
CA GLN A 10 -18.48 -20.28 1.03
C GLN A 10 -18.40 -18.87 1.59
N SER A 11 -17.20 -18.23 1.51
CA SER A 11 -17.00 -16.84 1.94
C SER A 11 -17.74 -15.88 1.03
N SER A 12 -18.08 -14.69 1.56
CA SER A 12 -18.69 -13.60 0.78
C SER A 12 -17.72 -13.09 -0.30
N SER A 13 -18.26 -12.39 -1.31
CA SER A 13 -17.42 -11.78 -2.37
C SER A 13 -16.39 -10.82 -1.80
N GLY A 14 -16.76 -10.02 -0.81
CA GLY A 14 -15.83 -9.08 -0.15
C GLY A 14 -14.72 -9.80 0.61
N GLU A 15 -15.05 -10.86 1.39
CA GLU A 15 -14.04 -11.66 2.09
C GLU A 15 -13.08 -12.34 1.12
N LYS A 16 -13.57 -12.85 0.00
CA LYS A 16 -12.74 -13.44 -1.05
C LYS A 16 -11.79 -12.43 -1.64
N SER A 17 -12.29 -11.26 -2.05
CA SER A 17 -11.47 -10.19 -2.64
C SER A 17 -10.41 -9.69 -1.66
N ALA A 18 -10.79 -9.41 -0.41
CA ALA A 18 -9.86 -8.97 0.63
C ALA A 18 -8.78 -10.01 0.91
N SER A 19 -9.16 -11.30 1.04
CA SER A 19 -8.19 -12.37 1.31
C SER A 19 -7.19 -12.55 0.17
N ILE A 20 -7.63 -12.49 -1.09
CA ILE A 20 -6.73 -12.56 -2.25
C ILE A 20 -5.78 -11.37 -2.25
N LEU A 21 -6.29 -10.16 -2.04
CA LEU A 21 -5.49 -8.94 -1.98
C LEU A 21 -4.44 -9.04 -0.86
N GLU A 22 -4.83 -9.46 0.34
CA GLU A 22 -3.92 -9.63 1.47
C GLU A 22 -2.82 -10.68 1.17
N ILE A 23 -3.16 -11.81 0.58
CA ILE A 23 -2.18 -12.84 0.21
C ILE A 23 -1.16 -12.29 -0.78
N ILE A 24 -1.62 -11.60 -1.82
CA ILE A 24 -0.74 -11.03 -2.86
C ILE A 24 0.16 -9.94 -2.25
N CYS A 25 -0.43 -9.00 -1.51
CA CYS A 25 0.32 -7.92 -0.88
C CYS A 25 1.33 -8.43 0.14
N ASN A 26 0.96 -9.42 0.98
CA ASN A 26 1.85 -10.01 1.95
C ASN A 26 3.02 -10.74 1.28
N TYR A 27 2.77 -11.49 0.21
CA TYR A 27 3.85 -12.12 -0.55
C TYR A 27 4.87 -11.10 -1.04
N PHE A 28 4.42 -10.02 -1.68
CA PHE A 28 5.32 -8.98 -2.17
C PHE A 28 5.97 -8.16 -1.05
N ALA A 29 5.25 -7.90 0.03
CA ALA A 29 5.75 -7.11 1.15
C ALA A 29 6.80 -7.84 2.00
N TYR A 30 6.68 -9.17 2.17
CA TYR A 30 7.49 -9.92 3.13
C TYR A 30 8.34 -11.03 2.51
N ASP A 31 7.82 -11.76 1.51
CA ASP A 31 8.43 -12.99 1.01
C ASP A 31 9.18 -12.80 -0.30
N TYR A 32 8.79 -11.80 -1.11
CA TYR A 32 9.42 -11.55 -2.39
C TYR A 32 10.84 -11.02 -2.22
N ASP A 33 11.81 -11.71 -2.82
CA ASP A 33 13.20 -11.29 -2.81
C ASP A 33 13.50 -10.38 -4.01
N ILE A 34 13.35 -9.07 -3.80
CA ILE A 34 13.58 -8.04 -4.81
C ILE A 34 15.04 -8.00 -5.25
N GLU A 35 15.96 -8.10 -4.29
CA GLU A 35 17.40 -7.96 -4.58
C GLU A 35 17.91 -9.14 -5.39
N GLN A 36 17.56 -10.36 -4.99
CA GLN A 36 18.03 -11.56 -5.63
C GLN A 36 17.51 -11.74 -7.07
N LYS A 37 16.24 -11.42 -7.32
CA LYS A 37 15.64 -11.56 -8.67
C LYS A 37 16.15 -10.52 -9.65
N SER A 38 16.32 -9.27 -9.22
CA SER A 38 16.85 -8.20 -10.07
C SER A 38 18.29 -8.49 -10.49
N VAL A 39 19.12 -8.93 -9.55
CA VAL A 39 20.51 -9.30 -9.82
C VAL A 39 20.58 -10.53 -10.73
N LYS A 40 19.80 -11.60 -10.46
CA LYS A 40 19.76 -12.80 -11.31
C LYS A 40 19.34 -12.49 -12.74
N LYS A 41 18.37 -11.61 -12.97
CA LYS A 41 17.92 -11.25 -14.31
C LYS A 41 19.03 -10.54 -15.10
N ILE A 42 19.67 -9.55 -14.50
CA ILE A 42 20.78 -8.81 -15.15
C ILE A 42 21.95 -9.73 -15.48
N ILE A 43 22.30 -10.66 -14.55
CA ILE A 43 23.37 -11.63 -14.77
C ILE A 43 22.98 -12.59 -15.88
N LEU A 44 21.75 -13.10 -15.89
CA LEU A 44 21.27 -14.03 -16.91
C LEU A 44 21.29 -13.39 -18.30
N GLU A 45 20.85 -12.16 -18.44
CA GLU A 45 20.88 -11.41 -19.69
C GLU A 45 22.32 -11.18 -20.18
N ASN A 46 23.24 -10.82 -19.28
CA ASN A 46 24.65 -10.66 -19.63
C ASN A 46 25.33 -11.97 -20.02
N ILE A 47 24.98 -13.08 -19.35
CA ILE A 47 25.47 -14.42 -19.68
C ILE A 47 24.94 -14.86 -21.03
N LEU A 48 23.63 -14.75 -21.27
CA LEU A 48 22.99 -15.11 -22.54
C LEU A 48 23.61 -14.35 -23.71
N ASN A 49 23.85 -13.06 -23.56
CA ASN A 49 24.49 -12.23 -24.58
C ASN A 49 25.93 -12.67 -24.87
N LYS A 50 26.69 -13.15 -23.87
CA LYS A 50 28.03 -13.71 -24.07
C LYS A 50 28.02 -15.12 -24.71
N PHE A 51 27.03 -15.98 -24.37
CA PHE A 51 26.89 -17.30 -24.93
C PHE A 51 26.49 -17.32 -26.41
N ILE A 52 25.73 -16.33 -26.86
CA ILE A 52 25.36 -16.19 -28.28
C ILE A 52 26.59 -15.89 -29.14
N ILE A 53 27.65 -15.34 -28.54
CA ILE A 53 28.87 -14.90 -29.26
C ILE A 53 29.94 -16.01 -29.33
N ASN A 54 29.95 -17.05 -28.46
CA ASN A 54 31.03 -18.04 -28.41
C ASN A 54 30.55 -19.50 -28.23
N LYS A 55 30.41 -20.21 -29.35
CA LYS A 55 29.97 -21.61 -29.37
C LYS A 55 31.07 -22.69 -29.15
N ASN A 56 32.33 -22.33 -28.91
CA ASN A 56 33.44 -23.30 -28.87
C ASN A 56 34.12 -23.32 -27.48
N ASN A 57 34.07 -24.46 -26.76
CA ASN A 57 34.74 -24.85 -25.51
C ASN A 57 33.94 -24.71 -24.20
N LEU A 58 33.15 -25.74 -23.90
CA LEU A 58 32.14 -25.70 -22.84
C LEU A 58 32.61 -26.01 -21.40
N LYS A 59 33.60 -26.81 -21.15
CA LYS A 59 33.91 -27.31 -19.78
C LYS A 59 34.84 -26.42 -18.95
N GLU A 60 35.89 -25.87 -19.51
CA GLU A 60 36.80 -24.96 -18.80
C GLU A 60 36.18 -23.54 -18.64
N GLN A 61 35.22 -23.25 -19.47
CA GLN A 61 34.49 -21.98 -19.38
C GLN A 61 33.46 -21.98 -18.25
N TYR A 62 32.88 -23.12 -17.84
CA TYR A 62 31.88 -23.16 -16.75
C TYR A 62 32.47 -22.74 -15.40
N GLN A 63 33.65 -23.21 -15.01
CA GLN A 63 34.29 -22.82 -13.75
C GLN A 63 34.68 -21.33 -13.73
N ARG A 64 35.27 -20.81 -14.81
CA ARG A 64 35.60 -19.39 -14.93
C ARG A 64 34.36 -18.50 -14.95
N ILE A 65 33.26 -18.97 -15.50
CA ILE A 65 31.99 -18.28 -15.53
C ILE A 65 31.35 -18.21 -14.13
N GLU A 66 31.41 -19.27 -13.32
CA GLU A 66 30.94 -19.26 -11.94
C GLU A 66 31.72 -18.31 -11.06
N GLU A 67 33.07 -18.25 -11.18
CA GLU A 67 33.91 -17.30 -10.45
C GLU A 67 33.61 -15.85 -10.88
N GLU A 68 33.57 -15.60 -12.20
CA GLU A 68 33.27 -14.26 -12.75
C GLU A 68 31.85 -13.79 -12.41
N ILE A 69 30.88 -14.71 -12.33
CA ILE A 69 29.53 -14.44 -11.86
C ILE A 69 29.51 -14.07 -10.39
N SER A 70 30.22 -14.79 -9.54
CA SER A 70 30.27 -14.53 -8.11
C SER A 70 30.87 -13.14 -7.81
N GLU A 71 31.98 -12.80 -8.42
CA GLU A 71 32.63 -11.48 -8.27
C GLU A 71 31.74 -10.35 -8.80
N ARG A 72 31.04 -10.55 -9.91
CA ARG A 72 30.11 -9.54 -10.47
C ARG A 72 28.82 -9.41 -9.67
N VAL A 73 28.31 -10.50 -9.09
CA VAL A 73 27.16 -10.44 -8.17
C VAL A 73 27.48 -9.59 -6.97
N ASP A 74 28.65 -9.75 -6.38
CA ASP A 74 29.04 -8.98 -5.19
C ASP A 74 29.33 -7.52 -5.54
N SER A 75 29.93 -7.26 -6.70
CA SER A 75 30.11 -5.90 -7.23
C SER A 75 28.78 -5.22 -7.54
N LEU A 76 27.80 -5.95 -8.11
CA LEU A 76 26.47 -5.44 -8.38
C LEU A 76 25.70 -5.22 -7.08
N LYS A 77 25.77 -6.13 -6.10
CA LYS A 77 25.19 -5.93 -4.77
C LYS A 77 25.73 -4.65 -4.12
N PHE A 78 27.02 -4.38 -4.25
CA PHE A 78 27.65 -3.16 -3.75
C PHE A 78 27.13 -1.91 -4.47
N LEU A 79 26.99 -1.94 -5.80
CA LEU A 79 26.46 -0.82 -6.59
C LEU A 79 24.99 -0.54 -6.29
N PHE A 80 24.17 -1.59 -6.12
CA PHE A 80 22.76 -1.45 -5.76
C PHE A 80 22.55 -1.05 -4.29
N SER A 81 23.49 -1.38 -3.40
CA SER A 81 23.43 -0.95 -1.99
C SER A 81 23.65 0.55 -1.82
N GLN A 82 24.32 1.20 -2.77
CA GLN A 82 24.75 2.59 -2.62
C GLN A 82 23.78 3.63 -3.22
N LYS A 83 22.99 3.34 -4.25
CA LYS A 83 22.22 4.41 -4.91
C LYS A 83 20.78 4.14 -5.36
N ASN A 84 20.38 2.90 -5.62
CA ASN A 84 19.01 2.60 -6.04
C ASN A 84 18.58 1.24 -5.49
N LYS A 85 18.06 1.20 -4.26
CA LYS A 85 17.30 0.02 -3.87
C LYS A 85 16.13 -0.13 -4.84
N PRO A 86 15.96 -1.28 -5.50
CA PRO A 86 14.79 -1.50 -6.32
C PRO A 86 13.54 -1.28 -5.46
N SER A 87 12.67 -0.40 -5.89
CA SER A 87 11.37 -0.16 -5.25
C SER A 87 10.35 -1.14 -5.83
N LEU A 88 9.40 -1.52 -5.02
CA LEU A 88 8.24 -2.30 -5.41
C LEU A 88 7.02 -1.39 -5.37
N ASP A 89 6.33 -1.28 -6.49
CA ASP A 89 5.09 -0.52 -6.60
C ASP A 89 3.92 -1.50 -6.76
N ILE A 90 2.93 -1.39 -5.88
CA ILE A 90 1.71 -2.20 -5.90
C ILE A 90 0.54 -1.27 -6.23
N PHE A 91 -0.11 -1.54 -7.37
CA PHE A 91 -1.28 -0.81 -7.82
C PHE A 91 -2.54 -1.61 -7.47
N ILE A 92 -3.50 -0.96 -6.84
CA ILE A 92 -4.74 -1.58 -6.38
C ILE A 92 -5.90 -0.69 -6.84
N GLU A 93 -6.89 -1.28 -7.46
CA GLU A 93 -8.14 -0.61 -7.83
C GLU A 93 -9.20 -0.95 -6.78
N GLU A 94 -9.78 0.08 -6.17
CA GLU A 94 -10.87 0.00 -5.21
C GLU A 94 -10.72 -1.13 -4.16
N PRO A 95 -9.70 -1.07 -3.26
CA PRO A 95 -9.48 -2.12 -2.26
C PRO A 95 -10.67 -2.35 -1.33
N GLU A 96 -11.61 -1.41 -1.29
CA GLU A 96 -12.84 -1.46 -0.52
C GLU A 96 -13.99 -2.21 -1.20
N SER A 97 -13.85 -2.60 -2.45
CA SER A 97 -14.93 -3.22 -3.23
C SER A 97 -15.56 -4.42 -2.53
N ASN A 98 -16.89 -4.39 -2.40
CA ASN A 98 -17.70 -5.39 -1.71
C ASN A 98 -17.45 -5.56 -0.20
N LEU A 99 -16.75 -4.61 0.46
CA LEU A 99 -16.52 -4.64 1.90
C LEU A 99 -17.54 -3.79 2.66
N PHE A 100 -17.99 -4.28 3.81
CA PHE A 100 -18.71 -3.46 4.78
C PHE A 100 -17.83 -2.30 5.30
N PRO A 101 -18.42 -1.16 5.72
CA PRO A 101 -17.67 0.00 6.19
C PRO A 101 -16.58 -0.29 7.22
N ILE A 102 -16.89 -1.15 8.20
CA ILE A 102 -15.88 -1.51 9.22
C ILE A 102 -14.70 -2.29 8.62
N ASN A 103 -14.94 -3.11 7.59
CA ASN A 103 -13.89 -3.86 6.91
C ASN A 103 -13.09 -2.96 5.96
N GLN A 104 -13.69 -1.90 5.41
CA GLN A 104 -12.99 -0.87 4.65
C GLN A 104 -11.99 -0.11 5.54
N LYS A 105 -12.37 0.24 6.78
CA LYS A 105 -11.44 0.76 7.79
C LYS A 105 -10.26 -0.20 8.01
N ASN A 106 -10.55 -1.49 8.21
CA ASN A 106 -9.51 -2.49 8.45
C ASN A 106 -8.57 -2.61 7.23
N MET A 107 -9.11 -2.54 6.02
CA MET A 107 -8.34 -2.54 4.77
C MET A 107 -7.40 -1.33 4.69
N ALA A 108 -7.86 -0.12 5.00
CA ALA A 108 -7.01 1.07 5.03
C ALA A 108 -5.85 0.91 6.03
N TYR A 109 -6.14 0.38 7.22
CA TYR A 109 -5.13 0.12 8.24
C TYR A 109 -4.13 -0.97 7.81
N TYR A 110 -4.61 -2.00 7.15
CA TYR A 110 -3.76 -3.04 6.58
C TYR A 110 -2.81 -2.47 5.52
N LEU A 111 -3.32 -1.73 4.53
CA LEU A 111 -2.50 -1.13 3.47
C LEU A 111 -1.44 -0.19 4.04
N ALA A 112 -1.80 0.65 5.02
CA ALA A 112 -0.84 1.50 5.73
C ALA A 112 0.27 0.68 6.42
N SER A 113 -0.06 -0.48 6.99
CA SER A 113 0.91 -1.35 7.67
C SER A 113 1.98 -1.93 6.75
N LEU A 114 1.68 -2.10 5.46
CA LEU A 114 2.61 -2.68 4.48
C LEU A 114 3.87 -1.82 4.29
N ARG A 115 3.78 -0.50 4.54
CA ARG A 115 4.93 0.38 4.53
C ARG A 115 6.01 -0.04 5.55
N ASN A 116 5.60 -0.63 6.66
CA ASN A 116 6.51 -1.11 7.71
C ASN A 116 6.98 -2.55 7.49
N SER A 117 6.69 -3.14 6.33
CA SER A 117 7.12 -4.48 5.94
C SER A 117 8.60 -4.53 5.53
N LYS A 118 9.12 -5.72 5.28
CA LYS A 118 10.50 -5.95 4.85
C LYS A 118 10.85 -5.19 3.58
N ASN A 119 10.00 -5.26 2.57
CA ASN A 119 10.26 -4.69 1.23
C ASN A 119 9.75 -3.25 1.09
N LYS A 120 8.96 -2.75 2.05
CA LYS A 120 8.43 -1.38 2.07
C LYS A 120 7.87 -0.93 0.71
N PRO A 121 6.88 -1.64 0.15
CA PRO A 121 6.35 -1.30 -1.16
C PRO A 121 5.69 0.09 -1.16
N ASN A 122 5.73 0.77 -2.30
CA ASN A 122 4.84 1.89 -2.54
C ASN A 122 3.46 1.33 -2.88
N ILE A 123 2.45 1.75 -2.14
CA ILE A 123 1.06 1.33 -2.40
C ILE A 123 0.35 2.49 -3.09
N ILE A 124 -0.12 2.24 -4.30
CA ILE A 124 -0.89 3.19 -5.09
C ILE A 124 -2.29 2.59 -5.29
N PHE A 125 -3.32 3.26 -4.85
CA PHE A 125 -4.67 2.75 -5.03
C PHE A 125 -5.68 3.86 -5.34
N SER A 126 -6.72 3.48 -6.09
CA SER A 126 -7.92 4.29 -6.29
C SER A 126 -8.98 3.94 -5.26
N THR A 127 -9.80 4.90 -4.86
CA THR A 127 -10.92 4.67 -3.94
C THR A 127 -12.05 5.67 -4.17
N HIS A 128 -13.27 5.22 -3.97
CA HIS A 128 -14.48 6.04 -3.87
C HIS A 128 -15.07 6.03 -2.45
N SER A 129 -14.37 5.43 -1.48
CA SER A 129 -14.88 5.23 -0.14
C SER A 129 -14.53 6.38 0.80
N PRO A 130 -15.53 7.05 1.38
CA PRO A 130 -15.30 8.00 2.48
C PRO A 130 -14.71 7.31 3.71
N TYR A 131 -15.00 6.03 3.93
CA TYR A 131 -14.48 5.28 5.08
C TYR A 131 -12.98 5.00 4.96
N ILE A 132 -12.47 4.73 3.76
CA ILE A 132 -11.03 4.62 3.50
C ILE A 132 -10.34 5.96 3.79
N LEU A 133 -10.84 7.06 3.23
CA LEU A 133 -10.25 8.40 3.40
C LEU A 133 -10.26 8.84 4.87
N THR A 134 -11.38 8.67 5.57
CA THR A 134 -11.48 8.99 7.01
C THR A 134 -10.54 8.10 7.84
N SER A 135 -10.39 6.84 7.48
CA SER A 135 -9.47 5.93 8.18
C SER A 135 -8.01 6.33 7.99
N LEU A 136 -7.63 6.78 6.78
CA LEU A 136 -6.31 7.35 6.52
C LEU A 136 -6.08 8.61 7.34
N ASN A 137 -7.07 9.51 7.43
CA ASN A 137 -6.98 10.70 8.29
C ASN A 137 -6.75 10.35 9.76
N ASN A 138 -7.40 9.32 10.27
CA ASN A 138 -7.16 8.84 11.64
C ASN A 138 -5.71 8.35 11.84
N ILE A 139 -5.15 7.64 10.86
CA ILE A 139 -3.75 7.17 10.87
C ILE A 139 -2.78 8.36 10.87
N LEU A 140 -3.00 9.33 9.98
CA LEU A 140 -2.17 10.54 9.87
C LEU A 140 -2.24 11.37 11.16
N TYR A 141 -3.44 11.57 11.69
CA TYR A 141 -3.65 12.32 12.92
C TYR A 141 -3.01 11.64 14.13
N ALA A 142 -3.10 10.31 14.22
CA ALA A 142 -2.41 9.55 15.24
C ALA A 142 -0.90 9.77 15.22
N SER A 143 -0.27 9.83 14.04
CA SER A 143 1.14 10.16 13.88
C SER A 143 1.49 11.57 14.39
N MET A 144 0.65 12.55 14.06
CA MET A 144 0.85 13.92 14.53
C MET A 144 0.74 14.05 16.05
N VAL A 145 -0.20 13.33 16.66
CA VAL A 145 -0.36 13.30 18.12
C VAL A 145 0.80 12.55 18.77
N GLU A 146 1.24 11.42 18.20
CA GLU A 146 2.39 10.64 18.68
C GLU A 146 3.67 11.49 18.76
N GLN A 147 3.91 12.35 17.77
CA GLN A 147 5.08 13.24 17.74
C GLN A 147 5.07 14.31 18.83
N LYS A 148 3.88 14.68 19.32
CA LYS A 148 3.71 15.71 20.37
C LYS A 148 3.68 15.14 21.80
N LEU A 149 3.44 13.82 21.94
CA LEU A 149 3.32 13.17 23.24
C LEU A 149 4.67 12.69 23.77
N HIS A 150 4.81 12.77 25.10
CA HIS A 150 5.91 12.09 25.80
C HIS A 150 5.74 10.57 25.70
N ASP A 151 6.86 9.83 25.74
CA ASP A 151 6.90 8.38 25.48
C ASP A 151 5.96 7.57 26.38
N ASN A 152 5.78 7.97 27.63
CA ASN A 152 4.86 7.30 28.58
C ASN A 152 3.37 7.38 28.21
N LYS A 153 2.97 8.31 27.33
CA LYS A 153 1.58 8.48 26.87
C LYS A 153 1.33 7.93 25.47
N LYS A 154 2.37 7.54 24.73
CA LYS A 154 2.22 7.02 23.36
C LYS A 154 1.44 5.69 23.33
N ASN A 155 1.54 4.88 24.37
CA ASN A 155 0.80 3.63 24.48
C ASN A 155 -0.72 3.82 24.36
N ASN A 156 -1.26 4.94 24.84
CA ASN A 156 -2.69 5.23 24.73
C ASN A 156 -3.14 5.36 23.26
N ILE A 157 -2.25 5.87 22.37
CA ILE A 157 -2.54 5.91 20.93
C ILE A 157 -2.51 4.49 20.35
N TYR A 158 -1.55 3.66 20.78
CA TYR A 158 -1.38 2.31 20.25
C TYR A 158 -2.51 1.35 20.65
N GLU A 159 -3.25 1.66 21.71
CA GLU A 159 -4.49 0.96 22.08
C GLU A 159 -5.63 1.28 21.08
N ILE A 160 -5.62 2.45 20.44
CA ILE A 160 -6.63 2.89 19.47
C ILE A 160 -6.23 2.47 18.07
N ILE A 161 -5.00 2.78 17.68
CA ILE A 161 -4.43 2.46 16.35
C ILE A 161 -3.09 1.76 16.56
N ASN A 162 -2.99 0.51 16.10
CA ASN A 162 -1.75 -0.24 16.23
C ASN A 162 -0.57 0.55 15.64
N LYS A 163 0.56 0.58 16.35
CA LYS A 163 1.77 1.31 15.95
C LYS A 163 2.21 1.02 14.51
N LYS A 164 2.07 -0.23 14.05
CA LYS A 164 2.44 -0.63 12.68
C LYS A 164 1.60 0.05 11.59
N ASN A 165 0.42 0.55 11.94
CA ASN A 165 -0.48 1.21 11.00
C ASN A 165 -0.27 2.73 10.96
N ILE A 166 0.43 3.32 11.95
CA ILE A 166 0.68 4.75 12.02
C ILE A 166 1.66 5.16 10.92
N MET A 167 1.32 6.23 10.20
CA MET A 167 2.08 6.72 9.04
C MET A 167 2.20 8.24 9.09
N ASP A 168 3.38 8.78 8.81
CA ASP A 168 3.61 10.24 8.70
C ASP A 168 2.90 10.79 7.45
N HIS A 169 2.37 12.02 7.57
CA HIS A 169 1.72 12.71 6.44
C HIS A 169 2.65 12.91 5.23
N LYS A 170 3.96 12.95 5.45
CA LYS A 170 4.96 13.04 4.37
C LYS A 170 5.07 11.79 3.51
N ASP A 171 4.52 10.70 4.01
CA ASP A 171 4.57 9.40 3.37
C ASP A 171 3.28 9.06 2.60
N LEU A 172 2.34 10.01 2.56
CA LEU A 172 1.08 9.89 1.84
C LEU A 172 0.87 11.06 0.90
N ALA A 173 0.40 10.76 -0.31
CA ALA A 173 -0.13 11.74 -1.24
C ALA A 173 -1.53 11.30 -1.67
N ALA A 174 -2.50 12.22 -1.62
CA ALA A 174 -3.86 11.98 -2.06
C ALA A 174 -4.26 12.97 -3.16
N TYR A 175 -4.82 12.44 -4.24
CA TYR A 175 -5.21 13.23 -5.41
C TYR A 175 -6.66 12.96 -5.78
N LYS A 176 -7.38 14.01 -6.17
CA LYS A 176 -8.68 13.93 -6.81
C LYS A 176 -8.49 13.98 -8.33
N LEU A 177 -9.19 13.11 -9.03
CA LEU A 177 -9.28 13.12 -10.48
C LEU A 177 -10.70 13.54 -10.88
N GLU A 178 -10.84 14.70 -11.48
CA GLU A 178 -12.15 15.21 -11.90
C GLU A 178 -12.02 16.00 -13.21
N ASN A 179 -12.92 15.76 -14.16
CA ASN A 179 -12.96 16.47 -15.45
C ASN A 179 -11.60 16.48 -16.21
N GLY A 180 -10.83 15.39 -16.12
CA GLY A 180 -9.52 15.26 -16.74
C GLY A 180 -8.40 16.05 -16.04
N LYS A 181 -8.63 16.56 -14.84
CA LYS A 181 -7.64 17.26 -14.01
C LYS A 181 -7.28 16.44 -12.80
N VAL A 182 -6.06 16.64 -12.33
CA VAL A 182 -5.52 16.02 -11.10
C VAL A 182 -5.27 17.14 -10.10
N GLU A 183 -5.83 17.01 -8.90
CA GLU A 183 -5.71 17.99 -7.82
C GLU A 183 -5.23 17.30 -6.54
N LEU A 184 -4.25 17.88 -5.85
CA LEU A 184 -3.77 17.43 -4.54
C LEU A 184 -4.80 17.83 -3.48
N ILE A 185 -5.36 16.83 -2.77
CA ILE A 185 -6.39 17.04 -1.74
C ILE A 185 -5.84 16.90 -0.31
N ILE A 186 -4.55 17.08 -0.11
CA ILE A 186 -3.94 17.18 1.23
C ILE A 186 -3.93 18.64 1.66
N HIS A 187 -4.56 18.94 2.78
CA HIS A 187 -4.58 20.28 3.35
C HIS A 187 -3.18 20.68 3.86
N LYS A 188 -2.63 21.76 3.32
CA LYS A 188 -1.22 22.17 3.55
C LYS A 188 -0.89 22.44 5.03
N GLU A 189 -1.85 22.98 5.80
CA GLU A 189 -1.62 23.35 7.19
C GLU A 189 -1.78 22.17 8.14
N THR A 190 -2.74 21.28 7.87
CA THR A 190 -3.07 20.16 8.75
C THR A 190 -2.38 18.87 8.33
N GLY A 191 -1.96 18.73 7.07
CA GLY A 191 -1.40 17.49 6.53
C GLY A 191 -2.41 16.34 6.42
N LEU A 192 -3.71 16.65 6.57
CA LEU A 192 -4.82 15.70 6.45
C LEU A 192 -5.44 15.75 5.05
N ILE A 193 -6.11 14.68 4.65
CA ILE A 193 -6.91 14.63 3.44
C ILE A 193 -8.11 15.55 3.66
N ASP A 194 -8.42 16.39 2.67
CA ASP A 194 -9.53 17.33 2.75
C ASP A 194 -10.86 16.59 2.90
N ALA A 195 -11.56 16.90 3.99
CA ALA A 195 -12.83 16.26 4.34
C ALA A 195 -14.01 16.70 3.48
N GLU A 196 -13.93 17.87 2.84
CA GLU A 196 -15.02 18.38 2.01
C GLU A 196 -15.35 17.40 0.88
N TYR A 197 -14.35 16.71 0.31
CA TYR A 197 -14.58 15.70 -0.73
C TYR A 197 -15.16 14.38 -0.21
N ILE A 198 -15.08 14.14 1.10
CA ILE A 198 -15.56 12.90 1.71
C ILE A 198 -17.08 12.91 1.91
N ASP A 199 -17.68 14.08 2.04
CA ASP A 199 -19.06 14.21 2.57
C ASP A 199 -20.03 14.98 1.66
N ILE A 200 -19.62 15.40 0.46
CA ILE A 200 -20.50 16.15 -0.47
C ILE A 200 -21.80 15.37 -0.74
N ALA A 201 -21.70 14.09 -1.05
CA ALA A 201 -22.87 13.27 -1.34
C ALA A 201 -23.80 13.11 -0.13
N SER A 202 -23.25 12.96 1.07
CA SER A 202 -24.02 12.91 2.31
C SER A 202 -24.72 14.23 2.58
N SER A 203 -24.05 15.36 2.36
CA SER A 203 -24.61 16.70 2.53
C SER A 203 -25.76 16.94 1.56
N GLU A 204 -25.59 16.59 0.27
CA GLU A 204 -26.68 16.74 -0.72
C GLU A 204 -27.91 15.89 -0.36
N ILE A 205 -27.70 14.63 0.07
CA ILE A 205 -28.80 13.76 0.51
C ILE A 205 -29.52 14.36 1.74
N MET A 206 -28.78 14.91 2.68
CA MET A 206 -29.36 15.55 3.86
C MET A 206 -30.11 16.82 3.51
N ASP A 207 -29.61 17.63 2.58
CA ASP A 207 -30.30 18.82 2.09
C ASP A 207 -31.65 18.48 1.47
N ASP A 208 -31.73 17.41 0.69
CA ASP A 208 -32.99 16.92 0.12
C ASP A 208 -33.97 16.46 1.21
N PHE A 209 -33.46 15.80 2.25
CA PHE A 209 -34.28 15.42 3.41
C PHE A 209 -34.85 16.64 4.12
N TYR A 210 -34.05 17.68 4.37
CA TYR A 210 -34.50 18.89 5.02
C TYR A 210 -35.54 19.66 4.18
N LYS A 211 -35.34 19.77 2.86
CA LYS A 211 -36.33 20.36 1.95
C LYS A 211 -37.67 19.61 1.98
N ILE A 212 -37.64 18.29 2.08
CA ILE A 212 -38.83 17.45 2.19
C ILE A 212 -39.52 17.69 3.56
N ALA A 213 -38.73 17.75 4.63
CA ALA A 213 -39.26 17.97 5.98
C ALA A 213 -39.96 19.36 6.12
N GLU A 214 -39.38 20.39 5.52
CA GLU A 214 -40.01 21.73 5.46
C GLU A 214 -41.41 21.71 4.82
N LEU A 215 -41.63 20.87 3.82
CA LEU A 215 -42.94 20.71 3.19
C LEU A 215 -43.99 20.05 4.12
N ASP A 216 -43.56 19.29 5.12
CA ASP A 216 -44.46 18.66 6.09
C ASP A 216 -44.87 19.61 7.23
N ASP A 217 -44.00 20.58 7.57
CA ASP A 217 -44.26 21.61 8.59
C ASP A 217 -45.20 22.71 8.09
N ASP A 218 -45.38 22.85 6.77
CA ASP A 218 -46.30 23.85 6.15
C ASP A 218 -47.78 23.41 6.11
N LYS A 219 -48.18 22.36 6.85
CA LYS A 219 -49.58 21.91 7.02
C LYS A 219 -50.14 22.38 8.37
#